data_23524a3b625954076e4405f25127c9c4
#
_entry.id   23524a3b625954076e4405f25127c9c4
#
_cell.length_a   1.000
_cell.length_b   1.000
_cell.length_c   1.000
_cell.angle_alpha   90.00
_cell.angle_beta   90.00
_cell.angle_gamma   90.00
#
_symmetry.space_group_name_H-M   'P 1'
#
loop_
_entity.id
_entity.type
_entity.pdbx_description
1 polymer ?
#
loop_
_entity_poly.entity_id
_entity_poly.type
_entity_poly.pdbx_seq_one_letter_code
_entity_poly.pdbx_strand_id
1 'polypeptide(L)'
;MTATPPIRRRGPRRSSATIRELLIEAGLDIVRSEGLSSGAEHLTFKRVFEHLEAQGVRLTHASVIRRVFDSQEAYQAEVLRVIAQSDSANMVTVAERVVREVVEGVDLTSPEARMQCLFDICRVGANVASELAQGSPMWRAWIGVWALAATGDSATKADLISAMKSNYVRIDEDAIGHYEQFMAFLGLKIRAPFTIEHFARAASSLIEGCLLRELVDADAMAKVSLPTGPDGALLEWAPQSIGLVAIARSMFEFDPDWVAPVR
;
A
#
# COMPACT_ATOMS: atom_id res chain seq x y z
N MET A 1 -12.63 -44.09 48.39
CA MET A 1 -12.99 -43.87 46.96
C MET A 1 -12.19 -42.68 46.45
N THR A 2 -11.09 -42.94 45.76
CA THR A 2 -10.20 -41.93 45.19
C THR A 2 -10.69 -41.57 43.82
N ALA A 3 -11.15 -40.32 43.61
CA ALA A 3 -11.62 -39.83 42.32
C ALA A 3 -10.43 -39.69 41.35
N THR A 4 -10.49 -40.38 40.23
CA THR A 4 -9.53 -40.26 39.14
C THR A 4 -9.63 -38.84 38.51
N PRO A 5 -8.52 -38.10 38.39
CA PRO A 5 -8.58 -36.75 37.79
C PRO A 5 -8.98 -36.82 36.32
N PRO A 6 -9.74 -35.85 35.81
CA PRO A 6 -10.23 -35.87 34.45
C PRO A 6 -9.06 -35.75 33.46
N ILE A 7 -9.01 -36.68 32.50
CA ILE A 7 -8.08 -36.68 31.36
C ILE A 7 -8.35 -35.41 30.53
N ARG A 8 -7.47 -34.40 30.60
CA ARG A 8 -7.49 -33.25 29.70
C ARG A 8 -7.31 -33.74 28.27
N ARG A 9 -8.37 -33.76 27.49
CA ARG A 9 -8.29 -33.99 26.05
C ARG A 9 -7.35 -32.96 25.43
N ARG A 10 -6.21 -33.41 24.91
CA ARG A 10 -5.33 -32.59 24.08
C ARG A 10 -6.13 -32.21 22.81
N GLY A 11 -6.33 -30.92 22.60
CA GLY A 11 -6.91 -30.42 21.36
C GLY A 11 -6.10 -30.87 20.13
N PRO A 12 -6.68 -30.81 18.92
CA PRO A 12 -6.00 -31.24 17.69
C PRO A 12 -4.66 -30.49 17.54
N ARG A 13 -3.62 -31.25 17.19
CA ARG A 13 -2.23 -30.73 17.02
C ARG A 13 -2.22 -29.84 15.79
N ARG A 14 -1.94 -28.53 15.98
CA ARG A 14 -1.80 -27.59 14.86
C ARG A 14 -0.65 -27.99 13.93
N SER A 15 -0.82 -27.80 12.62
CA SER A 15 0.22 -28.03 11.61
C SER A 15 1.37 -27.00 11.76
N SER A 16 2.55 -27.29 11.23
CA SER A 16 3.66 -26.33 11.18
C SER A 16 3.30 -25.08 10.36
N ALA A 17 2.53 -25.24 9.27
CA ALA A 17 2.02 -24.14 8.48
C ALA A 17 1.12 -23.20 9.29
N THR A 18 0.12 -23.75 9.98
CA THR A 18 -0.77 -22.95 10.85
C THR A 18 -0.01 -22.23 11.97
N ILE A 19 1.03 -22.86 12.53
CA ILE A 19 1.87 -22.23 13.56
C ILE A 19 2.69 -21.10 12.94
N ARG A 20 3.23 -21.28 11.74
CA ARG A 20 3.97 -20.24 11.01
C ARG A 20 3.09 -19.01 10.76
N GLU A 21 1.89 -19.20 10.23
CA GLU A 21 0.92 -18.13 10.00
C GLU A 21 0.59 -17.35 11.29
N LEU A 22 0.29 -18.06 12.40
CA LEU A 22 0.04 -17.42 13.69
C LEU A 22 1.22 -16.59 14.20
N LEU A 23 2.45 -17.08 14.04
CA LEU A 23 3.65 -16.34 14.47
C LEU A 23 3.90 -15.11 13.62
N ILE A 24 3.74 -15.23 12.31
CA ILE A 24 3.88 -14.09 11.38
C ILE A 24 2.82 -13.04 11.69
N GLU A 25 1.54 -13.43 11.82
CA GLU A 25 0.46 -12.49 12.13
C GLU A 25 0.68 -11.79 13.47
N ALA A 26 1.09 -12.52 14.51
CA ALA A 26 1.45 -11.91 15.79
C ALA A 26 2.63 -10.93 15.68
N GLY A 27 3.62 -11.21 14.84
CA GLY A 27 4.70 -10.28 14.54
C GLY A 27 4.22 -9.02 13.83
N LEU A 28 3.33 -9.18 12.85
CA LEU A 28 2.71 -8.06 12.16
C LEU A 28 1.84 -7.20 13.10
N ASP A 29 1.10 -7.82 14.02
CA ASP A 29 0.31 -7.09 15.02
C ASP A 29 1.19 -6.26 15.96
N ILE A 30 2.32 -6.82 16.40
CA ILE A 30 3.30 -6.08 17.20
C ILE A 30 3.85 -4.89 16.40
N VAL A 31 4.22 -5.10 15.16
CA VAL A 31 4.71 -4.02 14.29
C VAL A 31 3.64 -2.97 14.01
N ARG A 32 2.39 -3.35 13.79
CA ARG A 32 1.26 -2.41 13.61
C ARG A 32 1.06 -1.52 14.84
N SER A 33 1.26 -2.07 16.05
CA SER A 33 1.06 -1.34 17.30
C SER A 33 2.26 -0.51 17.73
N GLU A 34 3.48 -0.95 17.47
CA GLU A 34 4.70 -0.36 18.03
C GLU A 34 5.66 0.22 16.96
N GLY A 35 5.47 -0.16 15.69
CA GLY A 35 6.36 0.23 14.60
C GLY A 35 7.67 -0.59 14.53
N LEU A 36 8.57 -0.17 13.65
CA LEU A 36 9.92 -0.72 13.46
C LEU A 36 10.99 0.28 13.93
N SER A 37 10.86 0.80 15.16
CA SER A 37 11.65 1.92 15.68
C SER A 37 13.18 1.71 15.71
N SER A 38 13.62 0.44 15.78
CA SER A 38 15.06 0.07 15.76
C SER A 38 15.33 -1.17 14.90
N GLY A 39 14.51 -1.41 13.90
CA GLY A 39 14.54 -2.66 13.14
C GLY A 39 13.66 -3.74 13.75
N ALA A 40 13.94 -5.01 13.44
CA ALA A 40 13.14 -6.14 13.89
C ALA A 40 13.60 -6.74 15.23
N GLU A 41 14.61 -6.17 15.88
CA GLU A 41 15.24 -6.74 17.10
C GLU A 41 14.26 -6.93 18.26
N HIS A 42 13.23 -6.07 18.33
CA HIS A 42 12.18 -6.17 19.33
C HIS A 42 11.18 -7.34 19.08
N LEU A 43 11.16 -7.91 17.86
CA LEU A 43 10.33 -9.06 17.51
C LEU A 43 10.95 -10.36 18.03
N THR A 44 11.00 -10.52 19.35
CA THR A 44 11.51 -11.74 19.98
C THR A 44 10.43 -12.79 20.09
N PHE A 45 10.79 -14.08 20.05
CA PHE A 45 9.84 -15.16 20.29
C PHE A 45 9.11 -15.01 21.64
N LYS A 46 9.80 -14.48 22.66
CA LYS A 46 9.19 -14.23 23.97
C LYS A 46 7.99 -13.29 23.83
N ARG A 47 8.16 -12.14 23.20
CA ARG A 47 7.08 -11.16 22.99
C ARG A 47 5.94 -11.70 22.15
N VAL A 48 6.28 -12.42 21.09
CA VAL A 48 5.28 -13.04 20.21
C VAL A 48 4.44 -14.08 20.98
N PHE A 49 5.05 -14.88 21.85
CA PHE A 49 4.30 -15.83 22.67
C PHE A 49 3.42 -15.13 23.73
N GLU A 50 3.91 -14.07 24.35
CA GLU A 50 3.13 -13.24 25.27
C GLU A 50 1.92 -12.62 24.56
N HIS A 51 2.11 -12.10 23.35
CA HIS A 51 1.04 -11.56 22.51
C HIS A 51 -0.01 -12.62 22.16
N LEU A 52 0.41 -13.79 21.70
CA LEU A 52 -0.48 -14.91 21.40
C LEU A 52 -1.20 -15.45 22.63
N GLU A 53 -0.53 -15.52 23.79
CA GLU A 53 -1.15 -15.96 25.04
C GLU A 53 -2.24 -15.00 25.52
N ALA A 54 -2.04 -13.68 25.33
CA ALA A 54 -3.07 -12.67 25.58
C ALA A 54 -4.31 -12.87 24.71
N GLN A 55 -4.14 -13.40 23.50
CA GLN A 55 -5.22 -13.78 22.58
C GLN A 55 -5.80 -15.20 22.84
N GLY A 56 -5.37 -15.87 23.93
CA GLY A 56 -5.81 -17.22 24.29
C GLY A 56 -5.12 -18.34 23.49
N VAL A 57 -4.10 -18.03 22.71
CA VAL A 57 -3.33 -18.99 21.91
C VAL A 57 -2.05 -19.38 22.65
N ARG A 58 -1.99 -20.60 23.17
CA ARG A 58 -0.77 -21.11 23.85
C ARG A 58 0.09 -21.92 22.89
N LEU A 59 1.34 -21.49 22.72
CA LEU A 59 2.40 -22.20 22.02
C LEU A 59 3.53 -22.49 22.99
N THR A 60 4.26 -23.60 22.77
CA THR A 60 5.46 -23.91 23.57
C THR A 60 6.70 -23.62 22.74
N HIS A 61 7.68 -22.99 23.34
CA HIS A 61 8.95 -22.59 22.68
C HIS A 61 9.61 -23.78 21.95
N ALA A 62 9.66 -24.96 22.58
CA ALA A 62 10.25 -26.16 21.96
C ALA A 62 9.49 -26.68 20.72
N SER A 63 8.18 -26.37 20.59
CA SER A 63 7.37 -26.83 19.46
C SER A 63 7.49 -25.91 18.24
N VAL A 64 8.00 -24.68 18.42
CA VAL A 64 8.01 -23.63 17.40
C VAL A 64 9.38 -23.52 16.76
N ILE A 65 10.44 -23.32 17.55
CA ILE A 65 11.76 -22.90 17.04
C ILE A 65 12.42 -23.97 16.15
N ARG A 66 12.23 -25.25 16.43
CA ARG A 66 12.84 -26.31 15.62
C ARG A 66 11.99 -26.83 14.45
N ARG A 67 10.73 -26.40 14.35
CA ARG A 67 9.77 -26.93 13.38
C ARG A 67 9.28 -25.90 12.38
N VAL A 68 9.39 -24.61 12.69
CA VAL A 68 8.78 -23.53 11.93
C VAL A 68 9.82 -22.52 11.47
N PHE A 69 10.69 -22.09 12.38
CA PHE A 69 11.82 -21.20 12.09
C PHE A 69 13.08 -21.75 12.73
N ASP A 70 14.19 -21.74 12.01
CA ASP A 70 15.48 -22.25 12.48
C ASP A 70 16.08 -21.33 13.55
N SER A 71 15.77 -20.04 13.51
CA SER A 71 16.26 -19.05 14.47
C SER A 71 15.27 -17.88 14.61
N GLN A 72 15.53 -17.01 15.60
CA GLN A 72 14.78 -15.77 15.78
C GLN A 72 15.03 -14.80 14.63
N GLU A 73 16.25 -14.73 14.14
CA GLU A 73 16.65 -13.90 12.98
C GLU A 73 15.91 -14.35 11.72
N ALA A 74 15.77 -15.66 11.50
CA ALA A 74 14.99 -16.19 10.38
C ALA A 74 13.49 -15.81 10.48
N TYR A 75 12.94 -15.81 11.69
CA TYR A 75 11.58 -15.34 11.94
C TYR A 75 11.44 -13.83 11.66
N GLN A 76 12.36 -13.02 12.17
CA GLN A 76 12.39 -11.57 11.99
C GLN A 76 12.51 -11.21 10.49
N ALA A 77 13.42 -11.86 9.77
CA ALA A 77 13.58 -11.69 8.34
C ALA A 77 12.30 -12.00 7.57
N GLU A 78 11.59 -13.06 7.96
CA GLU A 78 10.32 -13.41 7.33
C GLU A 78 9.22 -12.38 7.60
N VAL A 79 9.10 -11.85 8.82
CA VAL A 79 8.15 -10.76 9.12
C VAL A 79 8.47 -9.53 8.29
N LEU A 80 9.73 -9.11 8.21
CA LEU A 80 10.16 -7.98 7.39
C LEU A 80 9.85 -8.22 5.90
N ARG A 81 10.06 -9.44 5.41
CA ARG A 81 9.74 -9.81 4.03
C ARG A 81 8.24 -9.70 3.75
N VAL A 82 7.38 -10.13 4.67
CA VAL A 82 5.93 -10.01 4.53
C VAL A 82 5.51 -8.54 4.51
N ILE A 83 6.11 -7.69 5.35
CA ILE A 83 5.87 -6.23 5.32
C ILE A 83 6.32 -5.65 3.97
N ALA A 84 7.51 -6.02 3.48
CA ALA A 84 8.03 -5.57 2.19
C ALA A 84 7.11 -5.93 1.00
N GLN A 85 6.35 -7.01 1.12
CA GLN A 85 5.42 -7.51 0.11
C GLN A 85 3.97 -7.08 0.35
N SER A 86 3.69 -6.32 1.42
CA SER A 86 2.33 -5.89 1.73
C SER A 86 1.82 -4.85 0.74
N ASP A 87 0.54 -4.92 0.43
CA ASP A 87 -0.16 -3.89 -0.34
C ASP A 87 -0.46 -2.70 0.59
N SER A 88 0.43 -1.71 0.58
CA SER A 88 0.24 -0.49 1.36
C SER A 88 -0.59 0.57 0.62
N ALA A 89 -0.70 0.46 -0.70
CA ALA A 89 -1.33 1.47 -1.54
C ALA A 89 -2.84 1.22 -1.75
N ASN A 90 -3.29 -0.03 -1.65
CA ASN A 90 -4.67 -0.44 -1.90
C ASN A 90 -5.30 0.23 -3.14
N MET A 91 -4.62 0.09 -4.29
CA MET A 91 -5.00 0.76 -5.54
C MET A 91 -6.42 0.42 -6.00
N VAL A 92 -6.91 -0.77 -5.71
CA VAL A 92 -8.29 -1.17 -6.01
C VAL A 92 -9.29 -0.26 -5.28
N THR A 93 -9.11 -0.04 -3.98
CA THR A 93 -9.97 0.87 -3.20
C THR A 93 -9.88 2.31 -3.70
N VAL A 94 -8.67 2.77 -4.09
CA VAL A 94 -8.49 4.11 -4.69
C VAL A 94 -9.29 4.21 -5.99
N ALA A 95 -9.14 3.24 -6.90
CA ALA A 95 -9.84 3.23 -8.19
C ALA A 95 -11.36 3.17 -8.02
N GLU A 96 -11.89 2.32 -7.15
CA GLU A 96 -13.32 2.22 -6.85
C GLU A 96 -13.91 3.54 -6.32
N ARG A 97 -13.19 4.24 -5.44
CA ARG A 97 -13.63 5.56 -4.95
C ARG A 97 -13.60 6.60 -6.06
N VAL A 98 -12.56 6.64 -6.88
CA VAL A 98 -12.47 7.55 -8.03
C VAL A 98 -13.63 7.31 -9.00
N VAL A 99 -13.92 6.07 -9.35
CA VAL A 99 -15.05 5.74 -10.23
C VAL A 99 -16.34 6.31 -9.66
N ARG A 100 -16.65 6.02 -8.40
CA ARG A 100 -17.89 6.44 -7.75
C ARG A 100 -18.01 7.96 -7.60
N GLU A 101 -16.93 8.65 -7.26
CA GLU A 101 -16.98 10.08 -6.92
C GLU A 101 -16.79 11.00 -8.13
N VAL A 102 -16.17 10.50 -9.21
CA VAL A 102 -15.76 11.34 -10.35
C VAL A 102 -16.34 10.87 -11.68
N VAL A 103 -16.28 9.57 -11.95
CA VAL A 103 -16.58 9.04 -13.30
C VAL A 103 -18.08 8.93 -13.55
N GLU A 104 -18.86 8.66 -12.50
CA GLU A 104 -20.32 8.56 -12.63
C GLU A 104 -20.94 9.90 -13.00
N GLY A 105 -21.70 9.92 -14.12
CA GLY A 105 -22.44 11.10 -14.57
C GLY A 105 -21.69 12.09 -15.45
N VAL A 106 -20.39 11.86 -15.75
CA VAL A 106 -19.61 12.77 -16.62
C VAL A 106 -20.13 12.74 -18.06
N ASP A 107 -20.32 13.92 -18.65
CA ASP A 107 -20.57 14.08 -20.09
C ASP A 107 -19.26 13.93 -20.86
N LEU A 108 -19.08 12.77 -21.51
CA LEU A 108 -17.88 12.44 -22.28
C LEU A 108 -17.89 13.07 -23.70
N THR A 109 -18.97 13.68 -24.13
CA THR A 109 -19.03 14.30 -25.48
C THR A 109 -18.23 15.60 -25.57
N SER A 110 -18.10 16.32 -24.44
CA SER A 110 -17.30 17.55 -24.35
C SER A 110 -15.84 17.25 -24.02
N PRO A 111 -14.87 17.71 -24.84
CA PRO A 111 -13.45 17.64 -24.51
C PRO A 111 -13.10 18.34 -23.19
N GLU A 112 -13.77 19.45 -22.89
CA GLU A 112 -13.58 20.20 -21.65
C GLU A 112 -14.02 19.38 -20.44
N ALA A 113 -15.19 18.71 -20.50
CA ALA A 113 -15.67 17.84 -19.44
C ALA A 113 -14.75 16.63 -19.23
N ARG A 114 -14.21 16.05 -20.30
CA ARG A 114 -13.22 14.96 -20.21
C ARG A 114 -11.91 15.41 -19.54
N MET A 115 -11.45 16.62 -19.87
CA MET A 115 -10.24 17.19 -19.25
C MET A 115 -10.48 17.50 -17.76
N GLN A 116 -11.65 18.04 -17.41
CA GLN A 116 -12.03 18.26 -16.00
C GLN A 116 -12.10 16.93 -15.25
N CYS A 117 -12.71 15.92 -15.86
CA CYS A 117 -12.75 14.57 -15.27
C CYS A 117 -11.34 14.00 -15.01
N LEU A 118 -10.40 14.17 -15.94
CA LEU A 118 -8.99 13.76 -15.71
C LEU A 118 -8.40 14.47 -14.48
N PHE A 119 -8.64 15.78 -14.34
CA PHE A 119 -8.13 16.52 -13.18
C PHE A 119 -8.77 16.05 -11.88
N ASP A 120 -10.06 15.78 -11.90
CA ASP A 120 -10.76 15.26 -10.71
C ASP A 120 -10.34 13.83 -10.37
N ILE A 121 -10.09 12.97 -11.36
CA ILE A 121 -9.49 11.64 -11.16
C ILE A 121 -8.13 11.78 -10.46
N CYS A 122 -7.26 12.64 -10.94
CA CYS A 122 -5.95 12.87 -10.34
C CYS A 122 -6.07 13.44 -8.91
N ARG A 123 -6.98 14.40 -8.70
CA ARG A 123 -7.19 15.06 -7.42
C ARG A 123 -7.76 14.09 -6.39
N VAL A 124 -8.84 13.42 -6.71
CA VAL A 124 -9.52 12.47 -5.80
C VAL A 124 -8.64 11.26 -5.57
N GLY A 125 -8.06 10.68 -6.62
CA GLY A 125 -7.18 9.51 -6.51
C GLY A 125 -5.98 9.77 -5.60
N ALA A 126 -5.28 10.90 -5.75
CA ALA A 126 -4.15 11.25 -4.91
C ALA A 126 -4.57 11.52 -3.45
N ASN A 127 -5.71 12.19 -3.23
CA ASN A 127 -6.22 12.45 -1.89
C ASN A 127 -6.59 11.14 -1.17
N VAL A 128 -7.28 10.23 -1.86
CA VAL A 128 -7.66 8.92 -1.31
C VAL A 128 -6.42 8.08 -0.99
N ALA A 129 -5.43 8.04 -1.88
CA ALA A 129 -4.18 7.33 -1.65
C ALA A 129 -3.47 7.85 -0.38
N SER A 130 -3.43 9.19 -0.20
CA SER A 130 -2.88 9.81 1.01
C SER A 130 -3.64 9.41 2.27
N GLU A 131 -4.96 9.50 2.26
CA GLU A 131 -5.81 9.15 3.41
C GLU A 131 -5.60 7.69 3.85
N LEU A 132 -5.56 6.77 2.87
CA LEU A 132 -5.33 5.35 3.13
C LEU A 132 -3.94 5.10 3.71
N ALA A 133 -2.91 5.74 3.16
CA ALA A 133 -1.54 5.59 3.64
C ALA A 133 -1.36 6.16 5.05
N GLN A 134 -1.85 7.38 5.32
CA GLN A 134 -1.77 8.01 6.64
C GLN A 134 -2.47 7.19 7.73
N GLY A 135 -3.63 6.61 7.42
CA GLY A 135 -4.38 5.74 8.31
C GLY A 135 -3.76 4.36 8.51
N SER A 136 -2.76 3.97 7.71
CA SER A 136 -2.21 2.62 7.69
C SER A 136 -0.97 2.45 8.58
N PRO A 137 -1.05 1.68 9.70
CA PRO A 137 0.15 1.27 10.44
C PRO A 137 1.13 0.47 9.57
N MET A 138 0.62 -0.26 8.57
CA MET A 138 1.45 -1.04 7.65
C MET A 138 2.28 -0.16 6.72
N TRP A 139 1.75 1.00 6.28
CA TRP A 139 2.53 1.99 5.54
C TRP A 139 3.76 2.47 6.34
N ARG A 140 3.57 2.80 7.63
CA ARG A 140 4.68 3.19 8.52
C ARG A 140 5.71 2.07 8.71
N ALA A 141 5.23 0.83 8.85
CA ALA A 141 6.11 -0.35 8.93
C ALA A 141 6.90 -0.54 7.63
N TRP A 142 6.25 -0.35 6.48
CA TRP A 142 6.88 -0.44 5.16
C TRP A 142 7.99 0.60 4.98
N ILE A 143 7.80 1.85 5.45
CA ILE A 143 8.86 2.88 5.46
C ILE A 143 10.06 2.40 6.30
N GLY A 144 9.83 1.77 7.45
CA GLY A 144 10.89 1.20 8.27
C GLY A 144 11.67 0.11 7.52
N VAL A 145 10.98 -0.77 6.80
CA VAL A 145 11.62 -1.78 5.94
C VAL A 145 12.40 -1.13 4.80
N TRP A 146 11.87 -0.07 4.19
CA TRP A 146 12.56 0.68 3.15
C TRP A 146 13.87 1.29 3.67
N ALA A 147 13.85 1.88 4.86
CA ALA A 147 15.05 2.41 5.51
C ALA A 147 16.08 1.31 5.78
N LEU A 148 15.66 0.14 6.26
CA LEU A 148 16.53 -1.02 6.47
C LEU A 148 17.12 -1.53 5.14
N ALA A 149 16.33 -1.58 4.07
CA ALA A 149 16.81 -1.94 2.73
C ALA A 149 17.84 -0.93 2.19
N ALA A 150 17.73 0.35 2.54
CA ALA A 150 18.68 1.38 2.14
C ALA A 150 19.99 1.32 2.94
N THR A 151 19.95 1.04 4.24
CA THR A 151 21.07 1.22 5.20
C THR A 151 21.60 -0.07 5.83
N GLY A 152 20.87 -1.20 5.73
CA GLY A 152 21.18 -2.47 6.38
C GLY A 152 22.45 -3.16 5.86
N ASP A 153 22.83 -4.25 6.54
CA ASP A 153 23.93 -5.13 6.09
C ASP A 153 23.63 -5.82 4.77
N SER A 154 24.66 -6.42 4.15
CA SER A 154 24.57 -6.90 2.78
C SER A 154 23.59 -8.04 2.54
N ALA A 155 23.38 -8.93 3.52
CA ALA A 155 22.50 -10.11 3.37
C ALA A 155 21.04 -9.72 3.52
N THR A 156 20.66 -9.11 4.65
CA THR A 156 19.30 -8.62 4.93
C THR A 156 18.84 -7.62 3.87
N LYS A 157 19.74 -6.71 3.45
CA LYS A 157 19.49 -5.73 2.40
C LYS A 157 19.09 -6.37 1.07
N ALA A 158 19.82 -7.38 0.61
CA ALA A 158 19.55 -8.02 -0.68
C ALA A 158 18.15 -8.67 -0.71
N ASP A 159 17.78 -9.36 0.37
CA ASP A 159 16.49 -10.04 0.49
C ASP A 159 15.32 -9.03 0.55
N LEU A 160 15.48 -7.94 1.31
CA LEU A 160 14.47 -6.89 1.40
C LEU A 160 14.29 -6.15 0.08
N ILE A 161 15.39 -5.79 -0.61
CA ILE A 161 15.33 -5.16 -1.94
C ILE A 161 14.60 -6.08 -2.93
N SER A 162 14.90 -7.39 -2.93
CA SER A 162 14.22 -8.36 -3.80
C SER A 162 12.72 -8.44 -3.51
N ALA A 163 12.34 -8.50 -2.24
CA ALA A 163 10.94 -8.54 -1.82
C ALA A 163 10.19 -7.26 -2.21
N MET A 164 10.79 -6.08 -1.96
CA MET A 164 10.23 -4.78 -2.33
C MET A 164 10.10 -4.62 -3.85
N LYS A 165 11.12 -5.04 -4.60
CA LYS A 165 11.07 -5.00 -6.07
C LYS A 165 9.90 -5.81 -6.61
N SER A 166 9.67 -7.02 -6.08
CA SER A 166 8.52 -7.85 -6.48
C SER A 166 7.20 -7.19 -6.14
N ASN A 167 7.11 -6.47 -5.02
CA ASN A 167 5.92 -5.72 -4.62
C ASN A 167 5.67 -4.53 -5.56
N TYR A 168 6.71 -3.76 -5.89
CA TYR A 168 6.59 -2.64 -6.83
C TYR A 168 6.11 -3.10 -8.21
N VAL A 169 6.63 -4.23 -8.73
CA VAL A 169 6.15 -4.78 -10.01
C VAL A 169 4.65 -5.06 -9.95
N ARG A 170 4.16 -5.67 -8.87
CA ARG A 170 2.73 -5.97 -8.70
C ARG A 170 1.89 -4.69 -8.60
N ILE A 171 2.34 -3.70 -7.81
CA ILE A 171 1.64 -2.42 -7.65
C ILE A 171 1.60 -1.66 -8.99
N ASP A 172 2.70 -1.65 -9.74
CA ASP A 172 2.76 -1.02 -11.06
C ASP A 172 1.79 -1.71 -12.04
N GLU A 173 1.74 -3.06 -12.07
CA GLU A 173 0.82 -3.81 -12.92
C GLU A 173 -0.64 -3.49 -12.59
N ASP A 174 -1.01 -3.49 -11.31
CA ASP A 174 -2.37 -3.13 -10.86
C ASP A 174 -2.71 -1.67 -11.23
N ALA A 175 -1.80 -0.73 -11.00
CA ALA A 175 -1.99 0.68 -11.33
C ALA A 175 -2.12 0.91 -12.83
N ILE A 176 -1.28 0.27 -13.64
CA ILE A 176 -1.33 0.34 -15.12
C ILE A 176 -2.71 -0.07 -15.62
N GLY A 177 -3.24 -1.20 -15.14
CA GLY A 177 -4.57 -1.66 -15.55
C GLY A 177 -5.68 -0.65 -15.26
N HIS A 178 -5.64 0.05 -14.12
CA HIS A 178 -6.59 1.11 -13.81
C HIS A 178 -6.39 2.36 -14.69
N TYR A 179 -5.14 2.78 -14.91
CA TYR A 179 -4.84 3.93 -15.76
C TYR A 179 -5.28 3.69 -17.21
N GLU A 180 -5.05 2.51 -17.76
CA GLU A 180 -5.52 2.13 -19.10
C GLU A 180 -7.05 2.21 -19.19
N GLN A 181 -7.78 1.76 -18.18
CA GLN A 181 -9.24 1.86 -18.12
C GLN A 181 -9.70 3.33 -18.11
N PHE A 182 -9.09 4.19 -17.29
CA PHE A 182 -9.41 5.63 -17.28
C PHE A 182 -9.07 6.31 -18.59
N MET A 183 -7.93 5.99 -19.21
CA MET A 183 -7.54 6.53 -20.51
C MET A 183 -8.54 6.12 -21.59
N ALA A 184 -8.90 4.85 -21.67
CA ALA A 184 -9.89 4.37 -22.62
C ALA A 184 -11.25 5.04 -22.42
N PHE A 185 -11.68 5.19 -21.16
CA PHE A 185 -12.94 5.87 -20.82
C PHE A 185 -12.95 7.33 -21.24
N LEU A 186 -11.85 8.07 -21.02
CA LEU A 186 -11.73 9.48 -21.36
C LEU A 186 -11.32 9.74 -22.81
N GLY A 187 -11.05 8.72 -23.61
CA GLY A 187 -10.51 8.88 -24.96
C GLY A 187 -9.14 9.54 -24.96
N LEU A 188 -8.28 9.08 -24.06
CA LEU A 188 -6.90 9.54 -23.94
C LEU A 188 -5.95 8.46 -24.44
N LYS A 189 -4.79 8.89 -24.93
CA LYS A 189 -3.65 8.03 -25.24
C LYS A 189 -2.36 8.62 -24.70
N ILE A 190 -1.37 7.77 -24.52
CA ILE A 190 -0.02 8.20 -24.13
C ILE A 190 0.64 8.89 -25.30
N ARG A 191 1.26 10.03 -25.02
CA ARG A 191 2.06 10.82 -25.98
C ARG A 191 3.46 10.22 -26.10
N ALA A 192 3.91 9.96 -27.33
CA ALA A 192 5.29 9.54 -27.57
C ALA A 192 6.29 10.64 -27.11
N PRO A 193 7.44 10.27 -26.54
CA PRO A 193 8.00 8.93 -26.40
C PRO A 193 7.64 8.21 -25.09
N PHE A 194 6.67 8.69 -24.32
CA PHE A 194 6.31 8.10 -23.04
C PHE A 194 5.55 6.78 -23.20
N THR A 195 5.51 5.98 -22.14
CA THR A 195 4.71 4.77 -22.02
C THR A 195 3.86 4.85 -20.74
N ILE A 196 2.87 3.97 -20.61
CA ILE A 196 2.01 3.94 -19.42
C ILE A 196 2.81 3.57 -18.16
N GLU A 197 3.83 2.74 -18.29
CA GLU A 197 4.75 2.40 -17.19
C GLU A 197 5.54 3.63 -16.72
N HIS A 198 5.93 4.54 -17.64
CA HIS A 198 6.55 5.80 -17.26
C HIS A 198 5.61 6.66 -16.43
N PHE A 199 4.33 6.72 -16.81
CA PHE A 199 3.33 7.45 -16.04
C PHE A 199 3.08 6.81 -14.67
N ALA A 200 2.87 5.50 -14.61
CA ALA A 200 2.62 4.78 -13.38
C ALA A 200 3.76 4.98 -12.36
N ARG A 201 5.02 4.83 -12.80
CA ARG A 201 6.20 5.04 -11.95
C ARG A 201 6.36 6.49 -11.49
N ALA A 202 6.12 7.45 -12.37
CA ALA A 202 6.19 8.86 -12.01
C ALA A 202 5.10 9.22 -10.99
N ALA A 203 3.88 8.71 -11.17
CA ALA A 203 2.75 8.93 -10.28
C ALA A 203 2.99 8.32 -8.88
N SER A 204 3.41 7.05 -8.82
CA SER A 204 3.69 6.38 -7.54
C SER A 204 4.84 7.05 -6.80
N SER A 205 5.95 7.36 -7.49
CA SER A 205 7.09 8.05 -6.88
C SER A 205 6.73 9.44 -6.33
N LEU A 206 5.89 10.19 -7.05
CA LEU A 206 5.39 11.50 -6.59
C LEU A 206 4.57 11.34 -5.30
N ILE A 207 3.60 10.41 -5.30
CA ILE A 207 2.71 10.18 -4.15
C ILE A 207 3.52 9.73 -2.94
N GLU A 208 4.41 8.75 -3.11
CA GLU A 208 5.29 8.27 -2.04
C GLU A 208 6.19 9.38 -1.48
N GLY A 209 6.80 10.18 -2.36
CA GLY A 209 7.64 11.30 -1.94
C GLY A 209 6.87 12.36 -1.14
N CYS A 210 5.65 12.68 -1.55
CA CYS A 210 4.77 13.59 -0.83
C CYS A 210 4.36 13.03 0.54
N LEU A 211 3.99 11.74 0.59
CA LEU A 211 3.63 11.06 1.84
C LEU A 211 4.80 11.01 2.84
N LEU A 212 6.01 10.74 2.37
CA LEU A 212 7.21 10.79 3.22
C LEU A 212 7.48 12.21 3.74
N ARG A 213 7.29 13.23 2.89
CA ARG A 213 7.44 14.62 3.30
C ARG A 213 6.42 15.03 4.35
N GLU A 214 5.19 14.61 4.19
CA GLU A 214 4.09 14.93 5.11
C GLU A 214 4.31 14.39 6.53
N LEU A 215 5.01 13.25 6.68
CA LEU A 215 5.40 12.73 8.00
C LEU A 215 6.35 13.66 8.76
N VAL A 216 7.11 14.49 8.05
CA VAL A 216 8.14 15.37 8.63
C VAL A 216 7.66 16.82 8.68
N ASP A 217 6.89 17.25 7.69
CA ASP A 217 6.48 18.63 7.49
C ASP A 217 5.06 18.68 6.92
N ALA A 218 4.09 18.40 7.78
CA ALA A 218 2.68 18.37 7.40
C ALA A 218 2.16 19.74 6.93
N ASP A 219 2.69 20.83 7.50
CA ASP A 219 2.28 22.19 7.13
C ASP A 219 2.69 22.53 5.69
N ALA A 220 3.88 22.09 5.25
CA ALA A 220 4.33 22.27 3.87
C ALA A 220 3.54 21.41 2.87
N MET A 221 2.85 20.38 3.34
CA MET A 221 2.00 19.50 2.54
C MET A 221 0.50 19.82 2.67
N ALA A 222 0.16 20.94 3.32
CA ALA A 222 -1.23 21.35 3.47
C ALA A 222 -1.92 21.58 2.13
N LYS A 223 -3.19 21.23 2.07
CA LYS A 223 -4.03 21.44 0.88
C LYS A 223 -4.22 22.94 0.63
N VAL A 224 -4.29 23.30 -0.65
CA VAL A 224 -4.57 24.66 -1.09
C VAL A 224 -5.92 24.69 -1.82
N SER A 225 -6.68 25.76 -1.64
CA SER A 225 -7.95 25.97 -2.36
C SER A 225 -7.70 26.66 -3.70
N LEU A 226 -8.07 26.01 -4.80
CA LEU A 226 -7.91 26.53 -6.16
C LEU A 226 -9.27 26.62 -6.86
N PRO A 227 -9.53 27.66 -7.72
CA PRO A 227 -10.78 27.83 -8.42
C PRO A 227 -10.86 26.92 -9.67
N THR A 228 -10.86 25.62 -9.45
CA THR A 228 -10.80 24.58 -10.48
C THR A 228 -12.09 23.76 -10.61
N GLY A 229 -13.08 24.02 -9.75
CA GLY A 229 -14.39 23.39 -9.85
C GLY A 229 -15.30 24.04 -10.91
N PRO A 230 -16.48 23.47 -11.15
CA PRO A 230 -17.49 24.06 -12.01
C PRO A 230 -17.78 25.52 -11.62
N ASP A 231 -17.92 26.39 -12.62
CA ASP A 231 -18.16 27.83 -12.43
C ASP A 231 -17.13 28.56 -11.54
N GLY A 232 -15.90 28.03 -11.45
CA GLY A 232 -14.84 28.57 -10.63
C GLY A 232 -14.97 28.24 -9.14
N ALA A 233 -15.73 27.22 -8.76
CA ALA A 233 -15.81 26.76 -7.39
C ALA A 233 -14.44 26.37 -6.84
N LEU A 234 -14.18 26.74 -5.59
CA LEU A 234 -12.94 26.40 -4.91
C LEU A 234 -12.92 24.91 -4.54
N LEU A 235 -11.92 24.21 -5.04
CA LEU A 235 -11.64 22.81 -4.69
C LEU A 235 -10.32 22.72 -3.93
N GLU A 236 -10.24 21.79 -2.98
CA GLU A 236 -9.01 21.52 -2.24
C GLU A 236 -8.07 20.61 -3.03
N TRP A 237 -6.82 21.03 -3.12
CA TRP A 237 -5.74 20.35 -3.83
C TRP A 237 -4.57 20.09 -2.90
N ALA A 238 -4.18 18.83 -2.76
CA ALA A 238 -2.93 18.47 -2.12
C ALA A 238 -1.76 18.64 -3.11
N PRO A 239 -0.52 18.86 -2.65
CA PRO A 239 0.66 18.99 -3.53
C PRO A 239 0.82 17.82 -4.51
N GLN A 240 0.58 16.58 -4.05
CA GLN A 240 0.61 15.39 -4.91
C GLN A 240 -0.46 15.41 -5.99
N SER A 241 -1.64 15.95 -5.72
CA SER A 241 -2.71 16.08 -6.71
C SER A 241 -2.33 17.06 -7.82
N ILE A 242 -1.73 18.20 -7.45
CA ILE A 242 -1.23 19.20 -8.39
C ILE A 242 -0.13 18.60 -9.28
N GLY A 243 0.84 17.90 -8.65
CA GLY A 243 1.91 17.24 -9.37
C GLY A 243 1.41 16.14 -10.31
N LEU A 244 0.44 15.33 -9.87
CA LEU A 244 -0.13 14.26 -10.70
C LEU A 244 -0.85 14.81 -11.94
N VAL A 245 -1.63 15.90 -11.79
CA VAL A 245 -2.23 16.60 -12.95
C VAL A 245 -1.17 17.12 -13.91
N ALA A 246 -0.09 17.71 -13.40
CA ALA A 246 0.99 18.20 -14.25
C ALA A 246 1.67 17.08 -15.04
N ILE A 247 1.93 15.93 -14.41
CA ILE A 247 2.47 14.73 -15.07
C ILE A 247 1.47 14.21 -16.10
N ALA A 248 0.20 14.05 -15.74
CA ALA A 248 -0.85 13.56 -16.65
C ALA A 248 -0.98 14.47 -17.89
N ARG A 249 -1.02 15.79 -17.71
CA ARG A 249 -1.08 16.75 -18.84
C ARG A 249 0.14 16.70 -19.75
N SER A 250 1.31 16.37 -19.23
CA SER A 250 2.52 16.25 -20.05
C SER A 250 2.58 14.95 -20.85
N MET A 251 2.01 13.88 -20.32
CA MET A 251 2.13 12.54 -20.88
C MET A 251 0.91 12.07 -21.66
N PHE A 252 -0.29 12.65 -21.46
CA PHE A 252 -1.50 12.25 -22.15
C PHE A 252 -1.90 13.28 -23.21
N GLU A 253 -2.57 12.78 -24.25
CA GLU A 253 -3.25 13.59 -25.27
C GLU A 253 -4.59 12.93 -25.61
N PHE A 254 -5.53 13.71 -26.15
CA PHE A 254 -6.77 13.15 -26.66
C PHE A 254 -6.52 12.29 -27.89
N ASP A 255 -7.17 11.13 -27.92
CA ASP A 255 -7.19 10.27 -29.09
C ASP A 255 -8.19 10.84 -30.11
N PRO A 256 -7.75 11.27 -31.31
CA PRO A 256 -8.65 11.84 -32.32
C PRO A 256 -9.64 10.82 -32.89
N ASP A 257 -9.31 9.53 -32.80
CA ASP A 257 -10.14 8.44 -33.35
C ASP A 257 -11.13 7.86 -32.33
N TRP A 258 -11.09 8.37 -31.09
CA TRP A 258 -11.95 7.87 -30.02
C TRP A 258 -13.41 8.32 -30.18
N VAL A 259 -14.32 7.39 -29.98
CA VAL A 259 -15.76 7.61 -29.99
C VAL A 259 -16.33 7.38 -28.60
N ALA A 260 -17.12 8.34 -28.11
CA ALA A 260 -17.77 8.20 -26.82
C ALA A 260 -18.62 6.94 -26.76
N PRO A 261 -18.51 6.13 -25.68
CA PRO A 261 -19.36 4.94 -25.52
C PRO A 261 -20.83 5.36 -25.45
N VAL A 262 -21.68 4.67 -26.21
CA VAL A 262 -23.14 4.84 -26.15
C VAL A 262 -23.60 4.31 -24.80
N ARG A 263 -24.22 5.15 -23.98
CA ARG A 263 -24.79 4.80 -22.69
C ARG A 263 -26.12 4.05 -22.80
#